data_b3c1f89e573352de6c7c12c89d435663
#
_entry.id   b3c1f89e573352de6c7c12c89d435663
#
_cell.length_a   1.000
_cell.length_b   1.000
_cell.length_c   1.000
_cell.angle_alpha   90.00
_cell.angle_beta   90.00
_cell.angle_gamma   90.00
#
_symmetry.space_group_name_H-M   'P 1'
#
loop_
_entity.id
_entity.type
_entity.pdbx_description
1 polymer ?
#
loop_
_entity_poly.entity_id
_entity_poly.type
_entity_poly.pdbx_seq_one_letter_code
_entity_poly.pdbx_strand_id
1 'polypeptide(L)'
;MDLGGGSGAYSIVAAQANKQLQAVVFDLPPVVEVTKDFIQKNQIEDRVSTQGGDFTRDEFPEGCDVALMASNLPQYNREIISLVVQKAFNALVSGGEMHLIGEMLDDDRTGPTDAAIWGLLEVMSNSTGLTHTRADCVGYFDKAGFIKIEVNEFVPGILTRVSGFKP
;
A
#
# COMPACT_ATOMS: atom_id res chain seq x y z
N MET A 1 1.17 9.61 1.57
CA MET A 1 2.22 8.65 2.01
C MET A 1 2.15 7.36 1.21
N ASP A 2 3.31 6.76 0.94
CA ASP A 2 3.50 5.53 0.17
C ASP A 2 4.12 4.48 1.09
N LEU A 3 3.30 3.53 1.55
CA LEU A 3 3.64 2.56 2.60
C LEU A 3 4.29 1.30 2.00
N GLY A 4 5.54 1.05 2.34
CA GLY A 4 6.34 0.01 1.71
C GLY A 4 6.66 0.34 0.25
N GLY A 5 6.91 1.63 -0.04
CA GLY A 5 7.03 2.14 -1.42
C GLY A 5 8.29 1.73 -2.17
N GLY A 6 9.23 1.01 -1.52
CA GLY A 6 10.42 0.48 -2.16
C GLY A 6 11.26 1.55 -2.84
N SER A 7 11.42 1.46 -4.15
CA SER A 7 12.13 2.47 -4.94
C SER A 7 11.43 3.84 -5.01
N GLY A 8 10.20 3.96 -4.50
CA GLY A 8 9.38 5.16 -4.62
C GLY A 8 8.74 5.36 -6.00
N ALA A 9 8.67 4.33 -6.82
CA ALA A 9 8.22 4.44 -8.21
C ALA A 9 6.83 5.07 -8.34
N TYR A 10 5.86 4.66 -7.52
CA TYR A 10 4.51 5.25 -7.53
C TYR A 10 4.55 6.73 -7.14
N SER A 11 5.25 7.07 -6.06
CA SER A 11 5.39 8.45 -5.56
C SER A 11 6.09 9.35 -6.58
N ILE A 12 7.16 8.88 -7.20
CA ILE A 12 7.93 9.62 -8.22
C ILE A 12 7.05 9.90 -9.44
N VAL A 13 6.41 8.88 -10.01
CA VAL A 13 5.56 9.04 -11.20
C VAL A 13 4.34 9.93 -10.90
N ALA A 14 3.70 9.75 -9.74
CA ALA A 14 2.57 10.59 -9.34
C ALA A 14 2.98 12.07 -9.19
N ALA A 15 4.14 12.34 -8.58
CA ALA A 15 4.65 13.71 -8.42
C ALA A 15 5.14 14.31 -9.74
N GLN A 16 5.65 13.52 -10.69
CA GLN A 16 5.96 13.96 -12.04
C GLN A 16 4.69 14.36 -12.83
N ALA A 17 3.62 13.56 -12.67
CA ALA A 17 2.34 13.83 -13.33
C ALA A 17 1.58 15.01 -12.70
N ASN A 18 1.75 15.29 -11.43
CA ASN A 18 1.11 16.39 -10.70
C ASN A 18 2.15 17.25 -9.98
N LYS A 19 2.35 18.48 -10.47
CA LYS A 19 3.35 19.42 -9.92
C LYS A 19 3.06 19.89 -8.49
N GLN A 20 1.84 19.75 -8.00
CA GLN A 20 1.45 20.15 -6.64
C GLN A 20 1.53 19.00 -5.65
N LEU A 21 1.67 17.76 -6.13
CA LEU A 21 1.73 16.59 -5.27
C LEU A 21 3.07 16.55 -4.52
N GLN A 22 2.96 16.36 -3.20
CA GLN A 22 4.08 16.02 -2.33
C GLN A 22 3.89 14.60 -1.83
N ALA A 23 4.96 13.84 -1.70
CA ALA A 23 4.91 12.47 -1.22
C ALA A 23 5.98 12.20 -0.17
N VAL A 24 5.68 11.26 0.72
CA VAL A 24 6.64 10.63 1.61
C VAL A 24 6.59 9.12 1.40
N VAL A 25 7.73 8.54 1.04
CA VAL A 25 7.90 7.10 0.93
C VAL A 25 8.33 6.57 2.29
N PHE A 26 7.51 5.71 2.87
CA PHE A 26 7.76 5.07 4.16
C PHE A 26 8.17 3.62 3.93
N ASP A 27 9.40 3.27 4.29
CA ASP A 27 9.93 1.91 4.12
C ASP A 27 11.04 1.64 5.15
N LEU A 28 11.52 0.40 5.20
CA LEU A 28 12.63 0.02 6.08
C LEU A 28 13.86 0.93 5.87
N PRO A 29 14.61 1.26 6.94
CA PRO A 29 15.76 2.17 6.84
C PRO A 29 16.76 1.83 5.73
N PRO A 30 17.14 0.58 5.47
CA PRO A 30 18.02 0.26 4.34
C PRO A 30 17.38 0.49 2.97
N VAL A 31 16.05 0.36 2.86
CA VAL A 31 15.31 0.55 1.61
C VAL A 31 15.21 2.02 1.27
N VAL A 32 14.94 2.89 2.25
CA VAL A 32 14.84 4.33 1.99
C VAL A 32 16.16 4.96 1.53
N GLU A 33 17.31 4.37 1.82
CA GLU A 33 18.57 4.84 1.25
C GLU A 33 18.61 4.60 -0.28
N VAL A 34 18.12 3.45 -0.74
CA VAL A 34 17.96 3.17 -2.17
C VAL A 34 16.89 4.07 -2.79
N THR A 35 15.79 4.32 -2.08
CA THR A 35 14.73 5.24 -2.52
C THR A 35 15.26 6.64 -2.80
N LYS A 36 16.13 7.16 -1.92
CA LYS A 36 16.77 8.49 -2.10
C LYS A 36 17.55 8.57 -3.41
N ASP A 37 18.28 7.51 -3.79
CA ASP A 37 19.01 7.47 -5.05
C ASP A 37 18.06 7.58 -6.27
N PHE A 38 16.90 6.93 -6.21
CA PHE A 38 15.89 7.03 -7.28
C PHE A 38 15.25 8.42 -7.33
N ILE A 39 14.92 9.02 -6.18
CA ILE A 39 14.38 10.37 -6.08
C ILE A 39 15.38 11.38 -6.70
N GLN A 40 16.66 11.29 -6.32
CA GLN A 40 17.72 12.15 -6.84
C GLN A 40 17.91 11.99 -8.36
N LYS A 41 17.95 10.75 -8.86
CA LYS A 41 18.06 10.47 -10.31
C LYS A 41 16.90 11.07 -11.11
N ASN A 42 15.73 11.21 -10.50
CA ASN A 42 14.54 11.81 -11.11
C ASN A 42 14.41 13.31 -10.87
N GLN A 43 15.35 13.93 -10.12
CA GLN A 43 15.38 15.37 -9.80
C GLN A 43 14.06 15.88 -9.19
N ILE A 44 13.57 15.17 -8.16
CA ILE A 44 12.25 15.42 -7.55
C ILE A 44 12.32 15.51 -6.01
N GLU A 45 13.51 15.76 -5.47
CA GLU A 45 13.80 15.84 -4.02
C GLU A 45 13.03 16.98 -3.32
N ASP A 46 12.60 17.96 -4.07
CA ASP A 46 11.78 19.08 -3.59
C ASP A 46 10.33 18.66 -3.26
N ARG A 47 9.86 17.51 -3.78
CA ARG A 47 8.48 17.05 -3.62
C ARG A 47 8.32 15.62 -3.11
N VAL A 48 9.33 14.78 -3.25
CA VAL A 48 9.30 13.40 -2.74
C VAL A 48 10.37 13.24 -1.68
N SER A 49 9.95 12.92 -0.47
CA SER A 49 10.80 12.65 0.68
C SER A 49 10.73 11.19 1.11
N THR A 50 11.58 10.79 2.05
CA THR A 50 11.57 9.44 2.62
C THR A 50 11.51 9.49 4.14
N GLN A 51 10.87 8.50 4.75
CA GLN A 51 10.90 8.23 6.17
C GLN A 51 11.18 6.75 6.41
N GLY A 52 12.25 6.45 7.17
CA GLY A 52 12.58 5.07 7.54
C GLY A 52 11.74 4.58 8.70
N GLY A 53 11.22 3.36 8.59
CA GLY A 53 10.46 2.68 9.64
C GLY A 53 9.93 1.32 9.18
N ASP A 54 9.54 0.50 10.13
CA ASP A 54 8.85 -0.77 9.91
C ASP A 54 7.34 -0.53 10.01
N PHE A 55 6.61 -0.66 8.91
CA PHE A 55 5.17 -0.37 8.90
C PHE A 55 4.36 -1.33 9.80
N THR A 56 4.93 -2.45 10.22
CA THR A 56 4.27 -3.36 11.17
C THR A 56 4.36 -2.87 12.63
N ARG A 57 5.26 -1.91 12.93
CA ARG A 57 5.58 -1.46 14.30
C ARG A 57 5.52 0.05 14.49
N ASP A 58 6.19 0.79 13.57
CA ASP A 58 6.42 2.22 13.73
C ASP A 58 5.22 3.04 13.25
N GLU A 59 5.04 4.24 13.81
CA GLU A 59 3.97 5.15 13.43
C GLU A 59 4.19 5.73 12.02
N PHE A 60 3.10 6.01 11.33
CA PHE A 60 3.13 6.57 9.98
C PHE A 60 3.23 8.09 9.99
N PRO A 61 3.72 8.70 8.87
CA PRO A 61 3.65 10.14 8.68
C PRO A 61 2.21 10.64 8.81
N GLU A 62 1.98 11.60 9.70
CA GLU A 62 0.66 12.17 9.93
C GLU A 62 0.33 13.29 8.93
N GLY A 63 -0.96 13.62 8.82
CA GLY A 63 -1.43 14.77 8.05
C GLY A 63 -1.43 14.57 6.54
N CYS A 64 -1.36 13.31 6.08
CA CYS A 64 -1.46 12.99 4.66
C CYS A 64 -2.92 12.91 4.19
N ASP A 65 -3.18 13.40 2.98
CA ASP A 65 -4.50 13.28 2.33
C ASP A 65 -4.72 11.89 1.73
N VAL A 66 -3.62 11.23 1.32
CA VAL A 66 -3.66 9.91 0.66
C VAL A 66 -2.65 8.97 1.29
N ALA A 67 -3.09 7.74 1.55
CA ALA A 67 -2.25 6.60 1.88
C ALA A 67 -2.29 5.58 0.74
N LEU A 68 -1.13 5.20 0.23
CA LEU A 68 -0.98 4.16 -0.76
C LEU A 68 -0.21 2.98 -0.15
N MET A 69 -0.70 1.76 -0.34
CA MET A 69 0.04 0.52 -0.13
C MET A 69 -0.10 -0.32 -1.40
N ALA A 70 0.99 -0.52 -2.12
CA ALA A 70 0.97 -1.22 -3.41
C ALA A 70 2.00 -2.35 -3.47
N SER A 71 1.57 -3.51 -3.98
CA SER A 71 2.41 -4.69 -4.25
C SER A 71 3.08 -5.33 -3.03
N ASN A 72 2.58 -5.06 -1.82
CA ASN A 72 3.07 -5.66 -0.56
C ASN A 72 2.06 -6.63 0.07
N LEU A 73 0.84 -6.68 -0.47
CA LEU A 73 -0.28 -7.39 0.16
C LEU A 73 0.02 -8.87 0.44
N PRO A 74 0.52 -9.68 -0.50
CA PRO A 74 0.71 -11.11 -0.27
C PRO A 74 1.90 -11.45 0.64
N GLN A 75 2.76 -10.48 0.99
CA GLN A 75 3.91 -10.70 1.87
C GLN A 75 3.52 -10.86 3.35
N TYR A 76 2.30 -10.48 3.74
CA TYR A 76 1.87 -10.40 5.13
C TYR A 76 0.54 -11.11 5.36
N ASN A 77 0.35 -11.60 6.59
CA ASN A 77 -0.89 -12.22 7.02
C ASN A 77 -2.01 -11.20 7.29
N ARG A 78 -3.22 -11.70 7.59
CA ARG A 78 -4.42 -10.88 7.80
C ARG A 78 -4.28 -9.90 8.95
N GLU A 79 -3.65 -10.34 10.03
CA GLU A 79 -3.45 -9.54 11.25
C GLU A 79 -2.58 -8.32 10.95
N ILE A 80 -1.47 -8.52 10.22
CA ILE A 80 -0.54 -7.45 9.86
C ILE A 80 -1.20 -6.47 8.88
N ILE A 81 -1.86 -6.95 7.82
CA ILE A 81 -2.53 -6.05 6.87
C ILE A 81 -3.65 -5.26 7.57
N SER A 82 -4.46 -5.91 8.41
CA SER A 82 -5.49 -5.21 9.20
C SER A 82 -4.89 -4.12 10.10
N LEU A 83 -3.74 -4.38 10.74
CA LEU A 83 -3.01 -3.40 11.55
C LEU A 83 -2.51 -2.23 10.71
N VAL A 84 -1.89 -2.50 9.56
CA VAL A 84 -1.38 -1.45 8.64
C VAL A 84 -2.51 -0.56 8.14
N VAL A 85 -3.65 -1.13 7.74
CA VAL A 85 -4.84 -0.37 7.30
C VAL A 85 -5.38 0.49 8.44
N GLN A 86 -5.43 -0.03 9.68
CA GLN A 86 -5.87 0.74 10.85
C GLN A 86 -4.92 1.91 11.16
N LYS A 87 -3.61 1.69 11.07
CA LYS A 87 -2.60 2.75 11.28
C LYS A 87 -2.68 3.82 10.19
N ALA A 88 -2.87 3.41 8.92
CA ALA A 88 -3.09 4.34 7.82
C ALA A 88 -4.34 5.21 8.05
N PHE A 89 -5.45 4.59 8.50
CA PHE A 89 -6.65 5.33 8.88
C PHE A 89 -6.37 6.38 9.95
N ASN A 90 -5.62 6.03 11.00
CA ASN A 90 -5.30 6.96 12.08
C ASN A 90 -4.47 8.15 11.59
N ALA A 91 -3.47 7.91 10.76
CA ALA A 91 -2.52 8.91 10.25
C ALA A 91 -3.11 9.85 9.18
N LEU A 92 -4.13 9.41 8.44
CA LEU A 92 -4.81 10.24 7.45
C LEU A 92 -5.59 11.40 8.10
N VAL A 93 -5.68 12.51 7.39
CA VAL A 93 -6.61 13.60 7.74
C VAL A 93 -8.07 13.16 7.56
N SER A 94 -9.02 13.87 8.20
CA SER A 94 -10.45 13.71 7.89
C SER A 94 -10.72 14.04 6.43
N GLY A 95 -11.48 13.21 5.74
CA GLY A 95 -11.68 13.27 4.28
C GLY A 95 -10.55 12.65 3.45
N GLY A 96 -9.48 12.19 4.09
CA GLY A 96 -8.38 11.50 3.39
C GLY A 96 -8.78 10.12 2.87
N GLU A 97 -8.01 9.61 1.93
CA GLU A 97 -8.30 8.37 1.20
C GLU A 97 -7.15 7.36 1.32
N MET A 98 -7.47 6.07 1.44
CA MET A 98 -6.49 5.00 1.33
C MET A 98 -6.72 4.15 0.09
N HIS A 99 -5.62 3.76 -0.57
CA HIS A 99 -5.59 2.79 -1.67
C HIS A 99 -4.72 1.59 -1.28
N LEU A 100 -5.30 0.40 -1.30
CA LEU A 100 -4.60 -0.88 -1.18
C LEU A 100 -4.63 -1.55 -2.55
N ILE A 101 -3.46 -1.74 -3.17
CA ILE A 101 -3.31 -2.29 -4.50
C ILE A 101 -2.46 -3.57 -4.41
N GLY A 102 -2.97 -4.65 -4.96
CA GLY A 102 -2.25 -5.93 -4.96
C GLY A 102 -2.96 -7.03 -5.73
N GLU A 103 -2.31 -8.16 -5.79
CA GLU A 103 -2.87 -9.41 -6.27
C GLU A 103 -3.89 -9.93 -5.24
N MET A 104 -5.15 -10.02 -5.64
CA MET A 104 -6.23 -10.48 -4.78
C MET A 104 -6.96 -11.64 -5.43
N LEU A 105 -7.27 -12.66 -4.63
CA LEU A 105 -8.15 -13.74 -5.06
C LEU A 105 -9.61 -13.29 -5.15
N ASP A 106 -10.37 -13.96 -6.00
CA ASP A 106 -11.82 -13.95 -5.93
C ASP A 106 -12.29 -14.51 -4.58
N ASP A 107 -13.48 -14.14 -4.13
CA ASP A 107 -13.95 -14.49 -2.79
C ASP A 107 -14.20 -15.99 -2.61
N ASP A 108 -14.49 -16.69 -3.69
CA ASP A 108 -14.59 -18.17 -3.72
C ASP A 108 -13.22 -18.86 -3.82
N ARG A 109 -12.12 -18.11 -3.96
CA ARG A 109 -10.72 -18.55 -4.04
C ARG A 109 -10.41 -19.45 -5.23
N THR A 110 -11.18 -19.37 -6.29
CA THR A 110 -10.97 -20.17 -7.51
C THR A 110 -10.05 -19.48 -8.52
N GLY A 111 -9.72 -18.22 -8.33
CA GLY A 111 -8.87 -17.43 -9.19
C GLY A 111 -8.59 -16.03 -8.64
N PRO A 112 -7.88 -15.20 -9.38
CA PRO A 112 -7.08 -15.55 -10.56
C PRO A 112 -5.83 -16.38 -10.21
N THR A 113 -5.34 -17.15 -11.16
CA THR A 113 -4.17 -18.05 -10.96
C THR A 113 -2.92 -17.29 -10.50
N ASP A 114 -2.67 -16.10 -11.05
CA ASP A 114 -1.49 -15.30 -10.71
C ASP A 114 -1.49 -14.90 -9.23
N ALA A 115 -2.63 -14.48 -8.69
CA ALA A 115 -2.75 -14.17 -7.27
C ALA A 115 -2.48 -15.40 -6.38
N ALA A 116 -2.94 -16.58 -6.79
CA ALA A 116 -2.68 -17.82 -6.06
C ALA A 116 -1.19 -18.20 -6.10
N ILE A 117 -0.53 -18.03 -7.26
CA ILE A 117 0.91 -18.32 -7.42
C ILE A 117 1.74 -17.36 -6.58
N TRP A 118 1.46 -16.05 -6.61
CA TRP A 118 2.14 -15.06 -5.78
C TRP A 118 2.01 -15.37 -4.29
N GLY A 119 0.80 -15.68 -3.82
CA GLY A 119 0.60 -16.08 -2.42
C GLY A 119 1.40 -17.32 -2.05
N LEU A 120 1.48 -18.31 -2.94
CA LEU A 120 2.29 -19.51 -2.71
C LEU A 120 3.79 -19.18 -2.63
N LEU A 121 4.31 -18.32 -3.51
CA LEU A 121 5.70 -17.87 -3.49
C LEU A 121 6.03 -17.15 -2.18
N GLU A 122 5.15 -16.29 -1.69
CA GLU A 122 5.35 -15.58 -0.43
C GLU A 122 5.32 -16.52 0.78
N VAL A 123 4.43 -17.51 0.82
CA VAL A 123 4.44 -18.54 1.86
C VAL A 123 5.75 -19.34 1.87
N MET A 124 6.34 -19.59 0.70
CA MET A 124 7.60 -20.32 0.59
C MET A 124 8.83 -19.46 0.93
N SER A 125 8.78 -18.16 0.69
CA SER A 125 9.91 -17.25 0.89
C SER A 125 9.85 -16.49 2.21
N ASN A 126 8.65 -16.28 2.76
CA ASN A 126 8.42 -15.53 3.98
C ASN A 126 7.35 -16.19 4.84
N SER A 127 7.62 -16.35 6.12
CA SER A 127 6.75 -17.07 7.06
C SER A 127 5.37 -16.45 7.29
N THR A 128 5.17 -15.18 6.91
CA THR A 128 3.89 -14.48 7.13
C THR A 128 3.05 -14.35 5.86
N GLY A 129 3.57 -14.73 4.69
CA GLY A 129 2.90 -14.60 3.41
C GLY A 129 1.54 -15.30 3.33
N LEU A 130 0.59 -14.65 2.68
CA LEU A 130 -0.77 -15.15 2.50
C LEU A 130 -1.44 -14.47 1.32
N THR A 131 -2.22 -15.23 0.54
CA THR A 131 -3.10 -14.62 -0.48
C THR A 131 -4.39 -14.14 0.17
N HIS A 132 -4.74 -12.87 -0.04
CA HIS A 132 -5.97 -12.24 0.43
C HIS A 132 -7.04 -12.24 -0.64
N THR A 133 -8.31 -12.39 -0.24
CA THR A 133 -9.45 -12.18 -1.14
C THR A 133 -9.83 -10.70 -1.18
N ARG A 134 -10.65 -10.32 -2.17
CA ARG A 134 -11.25 -8.97 -2.23
C ARG A 134 -12.08 -8.68 -0.98
N ALA A 135 -12.88 -9.67 -0.50
CA ALA A 135 -13.65 -9.54 0.72
C ALA A 135 -12.77 -9.39 1.97
N ASP A 136 -11.64 -10.11 2.06
CA ASP A 136 -10.66 -9.91 3.14
C ASP A 136 -10.23 -8.43 3.19
N CYS A 137 -9.86 -7.85 2.04
CA CYS A 137 -9.36 -6.48 1.95
C CYS A 137 -10.46 -5.45 2.28
N VAL A 138 -11.68 -5.63 1.76
CA VAL A 138 -12.84 -4.80 2.15
C VAL A 138 -13.07 -4.86 3.65
N GLY A 139 -12.95 -6.04 4.26
CA GLY A 139 -13.11 -6.23 5.70
C GLY A 139 -12.06 -5.47 6.54
N TYR A 140 -10.83 -5.31 6.05
CA TYR A 140 -9.81 -4.49 6.75
C TYR A 140 -10.19 -3.01 6.75
N PHE A 141 -10.70 -2.49 5.63
CA PHE A 141 -11.14 -1.10 5.51
C PHE A 141 -12.37 -0.82 6.38
N ASP A 142 -13.37 -1.69 6.33
CA ASP A 142 -14.60 -1.56 7.14
C ASP A 142 -14.26 -1.58 8.64
N LYS A 143 -13.45 -2.52 9.08
CA LYS A 143 -12.99 -2.63 10.47
C LYS A 143 -12.21 -1.41 10.94
N ALA A 144 -11.43 -0.77 10.07
CA ALA A 144 -10.69 0.45 10.39
C ALA A 144 -11.58 1.70 10.47
N GLY A 145 -12.79 1.66 9.89
CA GLY A 145 -13.75 2.76 9.89
C GLY A 145 -13.78 3.58 8.59
N PHE A 146 -13.17 3.09 7.52
CA PHE A 146 -13.31 3.71 6.20
C PHE A 146 -14.74 3.60 5.69
N ILE A 147 -15.19 4.62 4.97
CA ILE A 147 -16.49 4.70 4.31
C ILE A 147 -16.33 4.75 2.79
N LYS A 148 -17.41 4.53 2.03
CA LYS A 148 -17.41 4.53 0.56
C LYS A 148 -16.33 3.60 0.00
N ILE A 149 -16.27 2.38 0.56
CA ILE A 149 -15.26 1.40 0.15
C ILE A 149 -15.61 0.92 -1.27
N GLU A 150 -14.63 1.00 -2.16
CA GLU A 150 -14.75 0.57 -3.55
C GLU A 150 -13.69 -0.46 -3.89
N VAL A 151 -14.07 -1.41 -4.76
CA VAL A 151 -13.19 -2.43 -5.32
C VAL A 151 -13.16 -2.27 -6.84
N ASN A 152 -11.99 -2.04 -7.40
CA ASN A 152 -11.82 -1.80 -8.84
C ASN A 152 -10.61 -2.58 -9.36
N GLU A 153 -10.66 -3.01 -10.63
CA GLU A 153 -9.45 -3.47 -11.29
C GLU A 153 -8.49 -2.28 -11.51
N PHE A 154 -7.27 -2.39 -11.00
CA PHE A 154 -6.21 -1.40 -11.22
C PHE A 154 -5.40 -1.72 -12.48
N VAL A 155 -4.97 -2.97 -12.61
CA VAL A 155 -4.46 -3.53 -13.86
C VAL A 155 -5.32 -4.74 -14.20
N PRO A 156 -6.08 -4.70 -15.30
CA PRO A 156 -7.04 -5.75 -15.65
C PRO A 156 -6.42 -7.15 -15.60
N GLY A 157 -7.07 -8.03 -14.84
CA GLY A 157 -6.65 -9.42 -14.67
C GLY A 157 -5.41 -9.65 -13.79
N ILE A 158 -4.75 -8.59 -13.29
CA ILE A 158 -3.49 -8.70 -12.52
C ILE A 158 -3.64 -8.07 -11.15
N LEU A 159 -3.96 -6.77 -11.07
CA LEU A 159 -3.99 -6.03 -9.82
C LEU A 159 -5.39 -5.49 -9.54
N THR A 160 -5.84 -5.69 -8.32
CA THR A 160 -7.07 -5.11 -7.77
C THR A 160 -6.71 -3.96 -6.83
N ARG A 161 -7.52 -2.91 -6.86
CA ARG A 161 -7.46 -1.79 -5.91
C ARG A 161 -8.70 -1.82 -5.02
N VAL A 162 -8.48 -1.76 -3.71
CA VAL A 162 -9.50 -1.41 -2.72
C VAL A 162 -9.19 0.00 -2.23
N SER A 163 -10.18 0.88 -2.22
CA SER A 163 -10.04 2.24 -1.70
C SER A 163 -11.20 2.58 -0.76
N GLY A 164 -10.96 3.57 0.12
CA GLY A 164 -11.98 4.06 1.04
C GLY A 164 -11.58 5.39 1.63
N PHE A 165 -12.56 6.15 2.12
CA PHE A 165 -12.39 7.49 2.70
C PHE A 165 -12.49 7.43 4.23
N LYS A 166 -11.62 8.20 4.90
CA LYS A 166 -11.78 8.51 6.33
C LYS A 166 -12.86 9.58 6.49
N PRO A 167 -13.87 9.39 7.35
CA PRO A 167 -14.90 10.39 7.62
C PRO A 167 -14.35 11.72 8.13
#